data_ef2194d40870bf0ea98ac855b9ca8491
#
_entry.id   ef2194d40870bf0ea98ac855b9ca8491
#
_cell.length_a   1.000
_cell.length_b   1.000
_cell.length_c   1.000
_cell.angle_alpha   90.00
_cell.angle_beta   90.00
_cell.angle_gamma   90.00
#
_symmetry.space_group_name_H-M   'P 1'
#
loop_
_entity.id
_entity.type
_entity.pdbx_description
1 polymer ?
#
loop_
_entity_poly.entity_id
_entity_poly.type
_entity_poly.pdbx_seq_one_letter_code
_entity_poly.pdbx_strand_id
1 'polypeptide(L)'
;EWKSDVTIKAIESDWRIQLETKGIDVAIDDVSIESSGLIKYNGEQILLHIKEVSSFGQRDQLPKFHFYDCNTLKKMRSSGRFDRYVVTQRKDGTFLVDKKLNNYFYQRDCIIELHCCKNCLNWYNRNYQNSCTVNDFDIDRFFQQVSNTPIARKPIYTDLTAPTSGYTRDWNDVSLRMREKYRWICQKCYVNFNHNRS
;
A
#
# COMPACT_ATOMS: atom_id res chain seq x y z
N GLU A 1 31.71 -20.00 6.10
CA GLU A 1 30.30 -20.15 5.65
C GLU A 1 29.45 -19.04 6.25
N TRP A 2 29.04 -18.09 5.42
CA TRP A 2 28.14 -17.01 5.80
C TRP A 2 26.70 -17.49 5.58
N LYS A 3 25.98 -17.67 6.66
CA LYS A 3 24.51 -17.77 6.63
C LYS A 3 23.96 -16.35 6.74
N SER A 4 23.76 -15.71 5.61
CA SER A 4 23.11 -14.39 5.53
C SER A 4 22.05 -14.41 4.44
N ASP A 5 20.88 -14.93 4.73
CA ASP A 5 19.76 -14.74 3.78
C ASP A 5 18.36 -14.88 4.38
N VAL A 6 18.22 -14.93 5.71
CA VAL A 6 16.93 -15.28 6.30
C VAL A 6 16.18 -14.08 6.88
N THR A 7 16.84 -12.94 7.14
CA THR A 7 16.21 -11.88 7.96
C THR A 7 15.52 -10.78 7.16
N ILE A 8 15.89 -10.53 5.91
CA ILE A 8 15.34 -9.41 5.12
C ILE A 8 14.00 -9.78 4.47
N LYS A 9 13.77 -11.03 4.10
CA LYS A 9 12.51 -11.48 3.49
C LYS A 9 11.33 -11.55 4.47
N ALA A 10 11.58 -11.70 5.75
CA ALA A 10 10.51 -11.84 6.75
C ALA A 10 9.85 -10.50 7.13
N ILE A 11 10.54 -9.39 7.05
CA ILE A 11 10.01 -8.08 7.46
C ILE A 11 9.16 -7.42 6.37
N GLU A 12 9.50 -7.62 5.10
CA GLU A 12 8.66 -7.10 3.99
C GLU A 12 7.34 -7.85 3.80
N SER A 13 7.25 -9.09 4.29
CA SER A 13 6.06 -9.93 4.11
C SER A 13 4.93 -9.62 5.10
N ASP A 14 5.21 -9.07 6.28
CA ASP A 14 4.22 -8.99 7.35
C ASP A 14 3.12 -7.95 7.07
N TRP A 15 3.46 -6.74 6.66
CA TRP A 15 2.46 -5.72 6.34
C TRP A 15 1.65 -6.05 5.07
N ARG A 16 2.27 -6.71 4.06
CA ARG A 16 1.55 -7.15 2.86
C ARG A 16 0.55 -8.25 3.18
N ILE A 17 0.95 -9.24 3.97
CA ILE A 17 0.05 -10.30 4.43
C ILE A 17 -1.11 -9.70 5.25
N GLN A 18 -0.83 -8.75 6.13
CA GLN A 18 -1.86 -8.07 6.88
C GLN A 18 -2.79 -7.27 5.98
N LEU A 19 -2.25 -6.57 4.99
CA LEU A 19 -3.02 -5.79 4.02
C LEU A 19 -3.97 -6.68 3.19
N GLU A 20 -3.50 -7.87 2.77
CA GLU A 20 -4.29 -8.81 1.99
C GLU A 20 -5.32 -9.59 2.83
N THR A 21 -5.08 -9.76 4.12
CA THR A 21 -5.92 -10.61 4.98
C THR A 21 -6.88 -9.83 5.86
N LYS A 22 -6.36 -8.95 6.72
CA LYS A 22 -7.15 -8.26 7.76
C LYS A 22 -7.40 -6.80 7.44
N GLY A 23 -6.61 -6.21 6.55
CA GLY A 23 -6.50 -4.77 6.41
C GLY A 23 -5.61 -4.16 7.49
N ILE A 24 -5.24 -2.91 7.28
CA ILE A 24 -4.37 -2.14 8.18
C ILE A 24 -5.08 -0.84 8.49
N ASP A 25 -5.16 -0.46 9.77
CA ASP A 25 -5.56 0.87 10.18
C ASP A 25 -4.43 1.84 9.85
N VAL A 26 -4.66 2.79 8.95
CA VAL A 26 -3.64 3.68 8.41
C VAL A 26 -3.98 5.12 8.71
N ALA A 27 -3.00 5.89 9.16
CA ALA A 27 -3.13 7.33 9.27
C ALA A 27 -3.31 7.97 7.88
N ILE A 28 -4.01 9.09 7.82
CA ILE A 28 -4.31 9.80 6.58
C ILE A 28 -3.03 10.17 5.81
N ASP A 29 -1.96 10.47 6.53
CA ASP A 29 -0.68 10.93 5.98
C ASP A 29 0.12 9.80 5.31
N ASP A 30 -0.20 8.54 5.64
CA ASP A 30 0.46 7.36 5.08
C ASP A 30 -0.15 6.92 3.73
N VAL A 31 -1.30 7.49 3.38
CA VAL A 31 -2.01 7.20 2.14
C VAL A 31 -1.63 8.22 1.07
N SER A 32 -1.01 7.77 0.00
CA SER A 32 -0.66 8.62 -1.15
C SER A 32 -1.76 8.58 -2.23
N ILE A 33 -1.92 9.71 -2.91
CA ILE A 33 -2.82 9.85 -4.05
C ILE A 33 -1.98 10.13 -5.28
N GLU A 34 -2.09 9.29 -6.29
CA GLU A 34 -1.42 9.50 -7.57
C GLU A 34 -2.02 10.66 -8.38
N SER A 35 -1.32 11.10 -9.40
CA SER A 35 -1.83 12.09 -10.37
C SER A 35 -3.10 11.61 -11.09
N SER A 36 -3.28 10.30 -11.25
CA SER A 36 -4.48 9.65 -11.75
C SER A 36 -5.66 9.74 -10.77
N GLY A 37 -5.40 10.03 -9.50
CA GLY A 37 -6.34 10.00 -8.39
C GLY A 37 -6.49 8.62 -7.73
N LEU A 38 -5.74 7.61 -8.17
CA LEU A 38 -5.68 6.31 -7.51
C LEU A 38 -5.03 6.42 -6.13
N ILE A 39 -5.48 5.60 -5.20
CA ILE A 39 -5.05 5.63 -3.81
C ILE A 39 -4.06 4.51 -3.55
N LYS A 40 -2.91 4.85 -2.98
CA LYS A 40 -1.83 3.90 -2.69
C LYS A 40 -1.39 3.97 -1.24
N TYR A 41 -0.88 2.85 -0.76
CA TYR A 41 -0.17 2.71 0.51
C TYR A 41 1.15 2.00 0.25
N ASN A 42 2.26 2.58 0.69
CA ASN A 42 3.61 2.08 0.40
C ASN A 42 3.87 1.77 -1.09
N GLY A 43 3.28 2.56 -2.00
CA GLY A 43 3.40 2.38 -3.44
C GLY A 43 2.49 1.32 -4.05
N GLU A 44 1.76 0.55 -3.23
CA GLU A 44 0.82 -0.47 -3.69
C GLU A 44 -0.60 0.09 -3.81
N GLN A 45 -1.32 -0.30 -4.85
CA GLN A 45 -2.74 0.01 -5.01
C GLN A 45 -3.54 -0.65 -3.89
N ILE A 46 -4.43 0.11 -3.28
CA ILE A 46 -5.25 -0.34 -2.16
C ILE A 46 -6.73 -0.02 -2.34
N LEU A 47 -7.55 -0.65 -1.50
CA LEU A 47 -8.94 -0.30 -1.28
C LEU A 47 -9.10 0.33 0.11
N LEU A 48 -9.97 1.31 0.23
CA LEU A 48 -10.35 1.94 1.50
C LEU A 48 -11.78 1.56 1.85
N HIS A 49 -12.04 1.15 3.07
CA HIS A 49 -13.39 0.97 3.60
C HIS A 49 -13.47 1.40 5.06
N ILE A 50 -14.68 1.67 5.55
CA ILE A 50 -14.91 1.97 6.97
C ILE A 50 -14.99 0.65 7.72
N LYS A 51 -14.15 0.50 8.76
CA LYS A 51 -14.11 -0.72 9.57
C LYS A 51 -15.31 -0.84 10.50
N GLU A 52 -15.70 0.26 11.15
CA GLU A 52 -16.82 0.25 12.09
C GLU A 52 -18.15 0.44 11.37
N VAL A 53 -19.06 -0.54 11.51
CA VAL A 53 -20.40 -0.53 10.92
C VAL A 53 -21.43 -0.53 12.03
N SER A 54 -22.32 0.44 12.02
CA SER A 54 -23.44 0.54 12.96
C SER A 54 -24.70 -0.06 12.35
N SER A 55 -25.35 -0.97 13.04
CA SER A 55 -26.68 -1.44 12.70
C SER A 55 -27.71 -0.39 13.17
N PHE A 56 -28.26 0.36 12.25
CA PHE A 56 -29.38 1.25 12.52
C PHE A 56 -30.68 0.66 11.92
N GLY A 57 -31.55 0.13 12.79
CA GLY A 57 -32.82 -0.43 12.37
C GLY A 57 -32.72 -1.72 11.56
N GLN A 58 -33.80 -2.02 10.81
CA GLN A 58 -33.88 -3.27 10.01
C GLN A 58 -33.06 -3.30 8.74
N ARG A 59 -32.30 -2.27 8.42
CA ARG A 59 -31.45 -2.20 7.23
C ARG A 59 -30.03 -1.82 7.64
N ASP A 60 -29.12 -2.78 7.59
CA ASP A 60 -27.69 -2.51 7.69
C ASP A 60 -27.28 -1.58 6.54
N GLN A 61 -26.97 -0.33 6.85
CA GLN A 61 -26.35 0.57 5.88
C GLN A 61 -24.87 0.24 5.77
N LEU A 62 -24.58 -0.73 4.93
CA LEU A 62 -23.21 -1.16 4.69
C LEU A 62 -22.41 -0.02 4.05
N PRO A 63 -21.17 0.24 4.52
CA PRO A 63 -20.29 1.19 3.90
C PRO A 63 -19.93 0.73 2.48
N LYS A 64 -19.39 1.65 1.70
CA LYS A 64 -18.86 1.34 0.36
C LYS A 64 -17.34 1.36 0.43
N PHE A 65 -16.69 0.53 -0.38
CA PHE A 65 -15.26 0.65 -0.54
C PHE A 65 -14.88 1.64 -1.65
N HIS A 66 -13.67 2.16 -1.56
CA HIS A 66 -13.10 3.17 -2.45
C HIS A 66 -11.69 2.78 -2.87
N PHE A 67 -11.30 3.13 -4.08
CA PHE A 67 -9.96 2.95 -4.63
C PHE A 67 -9.41 4.21 -5.33
N TYR A 68 -10.25 5.23 -5.41
CA TYR A 68 -9.97 6.50 -6.07
C TYR A 68 -10.36 7.65 -5.14
N ASP A 69 -9.63 8.77 -5.20
CA ASP A 69 -9.90 9.98 -4.41
C ASP A 69 -11.18 10.68 -4.88
N CYS A 70 -12.29 10.00 -4.68
CA CYS A 70 -13.60 10.44 -5.10
C CYS A 70 -14.18 11.54 -4.18
N ASN A 71 -15.24 12.19 -4.65
CA ASN A 71 -15.90 13.24 -3.88
C ASN A 71 -16.37 12.81 -2.50
N THR A 72 -16.69 11.53 -2.29
CA THR A 72 -17.05 10.98 -0.98
C THR A 72 -15.86 11.05 -0.02
N LEU A 73 -14.69 10.60 -0.45
CA LEU A 73 -13.47 10.65 0.37
C LEU A 73 -13.05 12.09 0.67
N LYS A 74 -13.12 12.98 -0.34
CA LYS A 74 -12.84 14.41 -0.15
C LYS A 74 -13.73 15.03 0.93
N LYS A 75 -15.02 14.72 0.93
CA LYS A 75 -15.96 15.16 1.98
C LYS A 75 -15.63 14.56 3.35
N MET A 76 -15.21 13.30 3.40
CA MET A 76 -14.82 12.67 4.65
C MET A 76 -13.56 13.30 5.24
N ARG A 77 -12.57 13.66 4.42
CA ARG A 77 -11.38 14.41 4.85
C ARG A 77 -11.77 15.79 5.39
N SER A 78 -12.54 16.55 4.62
CA SER A 78 -12.94 17.92 5.04
C SER A 78 -13.79 17.94 6.32
N SER A 79 -14.44 16.83 6.65
CA SER A 79 -15.23 16.69 7.89
C SER A 79 -14.46 16.05 9.05
N GLY A 80 -13.15 15.80 8.91
CA GLY A 80 -12.30 15.18 9.94
C GLY A 80 -12.69 13.74 10.29
N ARG A 81 -13.29 13.00 9.34
CA ARG A 81 -13.76 11.62 9.56
C ARG A 81 -13.04 10.59 8.68
N PHE A 82 -11.89 10.94 8.19
CA PHE A 82 -11.11 10.04 7.33
C PHE A 82 -10.38 8.94 8.13
N ASP A 83 -10.10 9.19 9.39
CA ASP A 83 -9.55 8.26 10.39
C ASP A 83 -10.37 6.98 10.61
N ARG A 84 -11.61 6.96 10.12
CA ARG A 84 -12.50 5.79 10.18
C ARG A 84 -12.19 4.75 9.08
N TYR A 85 -11.35 5.11 8.11
CA TYR A 85 -11.01 4.23 7.00
C TYR A 85 -9.81 3.35 7.33
N VAL A 86 -9.89 2.12 6.87
CA VAL A 86 -8.78 1.15 6.85
C VAL A 86 -8.44 0.79 5.41
N VAL A 87 -7.20 0.40 5.20
CA VAL A 87 -6.71 -0.05 3.90
C VAL A 87 -6.71 -1.57 3.81
N THR A 88 -6.98 -2.10 2.61
CA THR A 88 -6.93 -3.53 2.33
C THR A 88 -6.55 -3.78 0.87
N GLN A 89 -6.00 -4.97 0.59
CA GLN A 89 -5.79 -5.50 -0.77
C GLN A 89 -6.55 -6.81 -1.01
N ARG A 90 -7.57 -7.09 -0.21
CA ARG A 90 -8.40 -8.28 -0.44
C ARG A 90 -9.05 -8.21 -1.81
N LYS A 91 -8.98 -9.33 -2.53
CA LYS A 91 -9.46 -9.45 -3.92
C LYS A 91 -10.75 -10.24 -4.03
N ASP A 92 -11.14 -10.91 -2.94
CA ASP A 92 -12.29 -11.80 -2.88
C ASP A 92 -13.66 -11.09 -2.71
N GLY A 93 -13.66 -9.75 -2.69
CA GLY A 93 -14.89 -8.97 -2.47
C GLY A 93 -15.38 -8.92 -1.03
N THR A 94 -14.68 -9.60 -0.11
CA THR A 94 -15.03 -9.61 1.31
C THR A 94 -14.14 -8.67 2.12
N PHE A 95 -14.68 -8.12 3.18
CA PHE A 95 -14.02 -7.14 4.02
C PHE A 95 -14.23 -7.46 5.50
N LEU A 96 -13.21 -7.21 6.32
CA LEU A 96 -13.33 -7.35 7.77
C LEU A 96 -13.87 -6.05 8.37
N VAL A 97 -14.97 -6.15 9.07
CA VAL A 97 -15.62 -5.02 9.74
C VAL A 97 -15.97 -5.35 11.18
N ASP A 98 -16.04 -4.32 12.01
CA ASP A 98 -16.52 -4.41 13.38
C ASP A 98 -17.98 -3.93 13.41
N LYS A 99 -18.92 -4.84 13.66
CA LYS A 99 -20.35 -4.51 13.79
C LYS A 99 -20.65 -4.00 15.18
N LYS A 100 -21.16 -2.78 15.26
CA LYS A 100 -21.68 -2.22 16.49
C LYS A 100 -23.10 -2.70 16.69
N LEU A 101 -23.31 -3.58 17.66
CA LEU A 101 -24.63 -4.15 17.98
C LEU A 101 -25.48 -3.19 18.84
N ASN A 102 -24.84 -2.54 19.80
CA ASN A 102 -25.42 -1.47 20.63
C ASN A 102 -24.30 -0.53 21.11
N ASN A 103 -24.59 0.42 22.01
CA ASN A 103 -23.59 1.39 22.44
C ASN A 103 -22.36 0.80 23.14
N TYR A 104 -22.40 -0.46 23.57
CA TYR A 104 -21.36 -1.10 24.38
C TYR A 104 -20.79 -2.38 23.76
N PHE A 105 -21.49 -3.00 22.81
CA PHE A 105 -21.10 -4.29 22.25
C PHE A 105 -20.76 -4.19 20.78
N TYR A 106 -19.59 -4.73 20.45
CA TYR A 106 -19.08 -4.87 19.09
C TYR A 106 -18.87 -6.36 18.79
N GLN A 107 -19.31 -6.78 17.62
CA GLN A 107 -18.87 -8.03 17.02
C GLN A 107 -17.72 -7.72 16.08
N ARG A 108 -16.50 -8.10 16.48
CA ARG A 108 -15.28 -7.79 15.73
C ARG A 108 -15.03 -8.77 14.62
N ASP A 109 -14.24 -8.32 13.62
CA ASP A 109 -13.74 -9.13 12.52
C ASP A 109 -14.83 -9.92 11.76
N CYS A 110 -16.01 -9.31 11.61
CA CYS A 110 -17.06 -9.87 10.78
C CYS A 110 -16.67 -9.79 9.31
N ILE A 111 -16.78 -10.91 8.61
CA ILE A 111 -16.58 -10.94 7.16
C ILE A 111 -17.90 -10.54 6.48
N ILE A 112 -17.86 -9.49 5.67
CA ILE A 112 -19.01 -9.03 4.89
C ILE A 112 -18.61 -8.67 3.48
N GLU A 113 -19.53 -8.78 2.54
CA GLU A 113 -19.38 -8.24 1.19
C GLU A 113 -19.69 -6.74 1.18
N LEU A 114 -18.83 -5.95 0.55
CA LEU A 114 -19.06 -4.53 0.32
C LEU A 114 -19.09 -4.25 -1.17
N HIS A 115 -19.93 -3.30 -1.55
CA HIS A 115 -19.99 -2.83 -2.93
C HIS A 115 -19.11 -1.60 -3.13
N CYS A 116 -18.67 -1.43 -4.38
CA CYS A 116 -17.91 -0.27 -4.80
C CYS A 116 -18.72 1.03 -4.67
N CYS A 117 -18.05 2.13 -4.31
CA CYS A 117 -18.64 3.46 -4.38
C CYS A 117 -18.96 3.85 -5.83
N LYS A 118 -20.17 4.35 -6.08
CA LYS A 118 -20.60 4.79 -7.42
C LYS A 118 -19.66 5.83 -8.04
N ASN A 119 -19.09 6.74 -7.25
CA ASN A 119 -18.14 7.73 -7.77
C ASN A 119 -16.82 7.09 -8.21
N CYS A 120 -16.33 6.08 -7.50
CA CYS A 120 -15.17 5.30 -7.90
C CYS A 120 -15.45 4.49 -9.14
N LEU A 121 -16.62 3.82 -9.21
CA LEU A 121 -17.04 3.04 -10.34
C LEU A 121 -17.17 3.89 -11.61
N ASN A 122 -17.78 5.07 -11.51
CA ASN A 122 -17.90 5.99 -12.64
C ASN A 122 -16.52 6.44 -13.16
N TRP A 123 -15.58 6.70 -12.26
CA TRP A 123 -14.20 7.00 -12.63
C TRP A 123 -13.55 5.81 -13.35
N TYR A 124 -13.69 4.61 -12.82
CA TYR A 124 -13.14 3.38 -13.41
C TYR A 124 -13.70 3.12 -14.81
N ASN A 125 -15.00 3.18 -14.97
CA ASN A 125 -15.66 2.96 -16.26
C ASN A 125 -15.17 3.96 -17.33
N ARG A 126 -14.97 5.23 -16.95
CA ARG A 126 -14.48 6.25 -17.89
C ARG A 126 -13.03 6.04 -18.30
N ASN A 127 -12.17 5.68 -17.35
CA ASN A 127 -10.72 5.62 -17.60
C ASN A 127 -10.28 4.29 -18.23
N TYR A 128 -11.03 3.22 -18.01
CA TYR A 128 -10.71 1.89 -18.53
C TYR A 128 -11.72 1.39 -19.57
N GLN A 129 -12.59 2.28 -20.07
CA GLN A 129 -13.61 1.97 -21.08
C GLN A 129 -14.47 0.75 -20.71
N ASN A 130 -14.77 0.61 -19.42
CA ASN A 130 -15.64 -0.41 -18.89
C ASN A 130 -17.09 0.09 -18.78
N SER A 131 -18.02 -0.82 -18.65
CA SER A 131 -19.46 -0.55 -18.43
C SER A 131 -20.02 -1.35 -17.27
N CYS A 132 -19.18 -1.71 -16.28
CA CYS A 132 -19.61 -2.51 -15.16
C CYS A 132 -20.56 -1.72 -14.24
N THR A 133 -21.50 -2.44 -13.65
CA THR A 133 -22.37 -1.95 -12.59
C THR A 133 -21.75 -2.20 -11.22
N VAL A 134 -22.39 -1.70 -10.16
CA VAL A 134 -21.93 -1.94 -8.78
C VAL A 134 -21.91 -3.42 -8.43
N ASN A 135 -22.80 -4.21 -9.00
CA ASN A 135 -22.92 -5.64 -8.72
C ASN A 135 -21.94 -6.50 -9.55
N ASP A 136 -21.46 -5.97 -10.68
CA ASP A 136 -20.56 -6.69 -11.59
C ASP A 136 -19.11 -6.24 -11.45
N PHE A 137 -18.81 -5.35 -10.50
CA PHE A 137 -17.46 -4.85 -10.30
C PHE A 137 -16.56 -5.93 -9.70
N ASP A 138 -15.58 -6.36 -10.48
CA ASP A 138 -14.59 -7.37 -10.09
C ASP A 138 -13.33 -6.68 -9.58
N ILE A 139 -13.01 -6.90 -8.31
CA ILE A 139 -11.86 -6.31 -7.62
C ILE A 139 -10.55 -6.88 -8.16
N ASP A 140 -10.46 -8.18 -8.42
CA ASP A 140 -9.23 -8.78 -8.92
C ASP A 140 -8.90 -8.27 -10.33
N ARG A 141 -9.89 -8.20 -11.20
CA ARG A 141 -9.76 -7.59 -12.53
C ARG A 141 -9.34 -6.12 -12.44
N PHE A 142 -9.90 -5.36 -11.50
CA PHE A 142 -9.48 -3.97 -11.26
C PHE A 142 -8.00 -3.90 -10.90
N PHE A 143 -7.52 -4.69 -9.93
CA PHE A 143 -6.10 -4.70 -9.56
C PHE A 143 -5.21 -5.09 -10.74
N GLN A 144 -5.58 -6.09 -11.52
CA GLN A 144 -4.83 -6.50 -12.72
C GLN A 144 -4.73 -5.35 -13.74
N GLN A 145 -5.82 -4.67 -14.04
CA GLN A 145 -5.83 -3.56 -15.00
C GLN A 145 -4.98 -2.37 -14.51
N VAL A 146 -5.10 -2.01 -13.24
CA VAL A 146 -4.34 -0.90 -12.65
C VAL A 146 -2.86 -1.22 -12.56
N SER A 147 -2.48 -2.46 -12.23
CA SER A 147 -1.08 -2.89 -12.15
C SER A 147 -0.42 -2.98 -13.53
N ASN A 148 -1.19 -3.32 -14.57
CA ASN A 148 -0.71 -3.45 -15.94
C ASN A 148 -0.69 -2.11 -16.72
N THR A 149 -1.21 -1.04 -16.15
CA THR A 149 -1.16 0.27 -16.79
C THR A 149 0.31 0.76 -16.80
N PRO A 150 0.90 1.07 -17.97
CA PRO A 150 2.32 1.47 -18.06
C PRO A 150 2.68 2.78 -17.34
N ILE A 151 1.70 3.44 -16.73
CA ILE A 151 1.89 4.59 -15.82
C ILE A 151 2.43 4.13 -14.45
N ALA A 152 2.38 2.83 -14.17
CA ALA A 152 2.93 2.25 -12.99
C ALA A 152 4.45 2.33 -12.99
N ARG A 153 4.98 3.02 -12.02
CA ARG A 153 6.41 3.10 -11.70
C ARG A 153 7.22 3.98 -12.64
N LYS A 154 6.86 5.27 -12.72
CA LYS A 154 7.94 6.24 -12.85
C LYS A 154 8.86 5.98 -11.65
N PRO A 155 10.11 5.58 -11.89
CA PRO A 155 11.07 5.48 -10.80
C PRO A 155 11.05 6.84 -10.09
N ILE A 156 11.04 6.82 -8.75
CA ILE A 156 11.08 8.03 -7.91
C ILE A 156 12.27 8.90 -8.29
N TYR A 157 13.26 8.28 -8.92
CA TYR A 157 14.48 8.91 -9.40
C TYR A 157 14.62 8.69 -10.91
N THR A 158 14.96 9.74 -11.63
CA THR A 158 15.46 9.67 -13.00
C THR A 158 16.97 9.36 -12.97
N ASP A 159 17.58 9.04 -14.11
CA ASP A 159 19.03 8.85 -14.24
C ASP A 159 19.84 10.05 -13.72
N LEU A 160 19.22 11.24 -13.73
CA LEU A 160 19.80 12.49 -13.23
C LEU A 160 19.56 12.72 -11.73
N THR A 161 18.51 12.15 -11.15
CA THR A 161 18.09 12.40 -9.76
C THR A 161 18.24 11.18 -8.87
N ALA A 162 18.55 10.02 -9.45
CA ALA A 162 18.89 8.83 -8.66
C ALA A 162 20.13 9.15 -7.81
N PRO A 163 20.12 8.82 -6.52
CA PRO A 163 21.35 8.87 -5.75
C PRO A 163 22.36 7.99 -6.49
N THR A 164 23.46 8.59 -6.90
CA THR A 164 24.48 8.04 -7.83
C THR A 164 25.08 6.71 -7.41
N SER A 165 24.69 6.16 -6.27
CA SER A 165 25.25 4.90 -5.77
C SER A 165 24.21 3.90 -5.22
N GLY A 166 22.94 4.25 -5.04
CA GLY A 166 22.00 3.40 -4.28
C GLY A 166 22.43 3.16 -2.83
N TYR A 167 23.43 3.86 -2.35
CA TYR A 167 23.99 3.74 -1.03
C TYR A 167 23.37 4.75 -0.07
N THR A 168 23.37 4.43 1.22
CA THR A 168 22.93 5.33 2.30
C THR A 168 23.82 6.59 2.35
N ARG A 169 23.32 7.68 2.96
CA ARG A 169 24.08 8.95 3.08
C ARG A 169 25.43 8.79 3.75
N ASP A 170 25.55 7.82 4.66
CA ASP A 170 26.76 7.49 5.40
C ASP A 170 27.63 6.42 4.73
N TRP A 171 27.29 6.04 3.48
CA TRP A 171 28.02 4.99 2.77
C TRP A 171 29.53 5.26 2.67
N ASN A 172 29.93 6.48 2.45
CA ASN A 172 31.35 6.83 2.37
C ASN A 172 32.08 6.49 3.68
N ASP A 173 31.46 6.80 4.82
CA ASP A 173 32.03 6.52 6.13
C ASP A 173 32.01 5.03 6.45
N VAL A 174 30.93 4.35 6.10
CA VAL A 174 30.80 2.89 6.25
C VAL A 174 31.82 2.18 5.37
N SER A 175 31.92 2.57 4.11
CA SER A 175 32.86 2.00 3.14
C SER A 175 34.31 2.23 3.56
N LEU A 176 34.64 3.41 4.06
CA LEU A 176 35.99 3.73 4.55
C LEU A 176 36.36 2.86 5.75
N ARG A 177 35.50 2.84 6.77
CA ARG A 177 35.70 2.00 7.97
C ARG A 177 35.86 0.51 7.63
N MET A 178 35.10 0.01 6.66
CA MET A 178 35.22 -1.39 6.25
C MET A 178 36.54 -1.65 5.52
N ARG A 179 36.99 -0.73 4.65
CA ARG A 179 38.28 -0.85 3.97
C ARG A 179 39.44 -0.80 4.97
N GLU A 180 39.40 0.07 5.92
CA GLU A 180 40.40 0.17 7.01
C GLU A 180 40.42 -1.10 7.85
N LYS A 181 39.24 -1.60 8.26
CA LYS A 181 39.11 -2.84 9.03
C LYS A 181 39.77 -4.02 8.33
N TYR A 182 39.61 -4.13 7.02
CA TYR A 182 40.17 -5.21 6.22
C TYR A 182 41.48 -4.84 5.52
N ARG A 183 42.15 -3.77 6.00
CA ARG A 183 43.47 -3.33 5.52
C ARG A 183 43.56 -3.16 4.00
N TRP A 184 42.44 -2.72 3.37
CA TRP A 184 42.32 -2.54 1.92
C TRP A 184 42.52 -3.83 1.09
N ILE A 185 42.36 -4.99 1.69
CA ILE A 185 42.48 -6.30 1.02
C ILE A 185 41.09 -6.83 0.69
N CYS A 186 40.87 -7.18 -0.58
CA CYS A 186 39.63 -7.84 -0.99
C CYS A 186 39.51 -9.20 -0.31
N GLN A 187 38.40 -9.43 0.39
CA GLN A 187 38.19 -10.69 1.10
C GLN A 187 37.89 -11.88 0.17
N LYS A 188 37.62 -11.61 -1.10
CA LYS A 188 37.32 -12.64 -2.11
C LYS A 188 38.57 -13.05 -2.95
N CYS A 189 39.34 -12.07 -3.42
CA CYS A 189 40.46 -12.31 -4.31
C CYS A 189 41.84 -11.91 -3.72
N TYR A 190 41.86 -11.42 -2.49
CA TYR A 190 43.04 -11.00 -1.72
C TYR A 190 43.89 -9.91 -2.38
N VAL A 191 43.35 -9.22 -3.38
CA VAL A 191 44.04 -8.08 -4.01
C VAL A 191 44.06 -6.91 -3.03
N ASN A 192 45.24 -6.26 -2.92
CA ASN A 192 45.40 -5.08 -2.09
C ASN A 192 45.15 -3.79 -2.87
N PHE A 193 44.19 -2.99 -2.47
CA PHE A 193 43.78 -1.73 -3.13
C PHE A 193 44.47 -0.49 -2.57
N ASN A 194 45.42 -0.64 -1.66
CA ASN A 194 46.11 0.49 -1.04
C ASN A 194 47.17 1.15 -1.95
N HIS A 195 47.48 0.55 -3.08
CA HIS A 195 48.56 1.02 -3.97
C HIS A 195 48.15 2.12 -4.96
N ASN A 196 46.90 2.58 -4.99
CA ASN A 196 46.44 3.58 -5.95
C ASN A 196 46.10 4.95 -5.32
N ARG A 197 46.76 5.31 -4.21
CA ARG A 197 46.72 6.67 -3.67
C ARG A 197 48.07 7.35 -3.89
N SER A 198 48.33 7.73 -5.13
CA SER A 198 49.35 8.74 -5.52
C SER A 198 48.61 9.87 -6.20
#